data_5088361859b89e882811a164ff3c2563
#
_entry.id   5088361859b89e882811a164ff3c2563
#
_cell.length_a   1.000
_cell.length_b   1.000
_cell.length_c   1.000
_cell.angle_alpha   90.00
_cell.angle_beta   90.00
_cell.angle_gamma   90.00
#
_symmetry.space_group_name_H-M   'P 1'
#
loop_
_entity.id
_entity.type
_entity.pdbx_description
1 polymer ?
#
loop_
_entity_poly.entity_id
_entity_poly.type
_entity_poly.pdbx_seq_one_letter_code
_entity_poly.pdbx_strand_id
1 'polypeptide(L)'
;PWVKNISRPNEVSRGLQDRHIAVWQSHGNYFKNDKNEWGWQRPRLFCTTEDLFTQSFVLPYVIPMLENAGAVVYTPRERDTQKNEIIVDNDTPNASLYLEVGSKKAKWDRASVRGFAQKKTIYQDGENPFADGTCRMISTERKKKKNKDQAFAEWVPTLPATGTYAVYVSYQTLPNSVSDAKYLVFHNGGVTEFKVNQKIGGGTWVYLGTFEFDKGNNDYGMVVLSNESSEHGVVCADAVRFGGGMGNISRGGKISGLPRYLEGARYSAQWAGMPYDVYAGRKGENDYADDINTRSNTINYLSGGSVYNPTQPGLGVPLEMTCLLY
;
A
#
# COMPACT_ATOMS: atom_id res chain seq x y z
N PRO A 1 5.27 1.28 15.79
CA PRO A 1 5.35 1.61 14.34
C PRO A 1 4.06 1.25 13.61
N TRP A 2 3.91 1.78 12.38
CA TRP A 2 2.79 1.43 11.50
C TRP A 2 2.88 -0.03 11.06
N VAL A 3 4.05 -0.44 10.59
CA VAL A 3 4.36 -1.84 10.24
C VAL A 3 5.63 -2.27 10.97
N LYS A 4 5.62 -3.45 11.57
CA LYS A 4 6.81 -4.07 12.19
C LYS A 4 6.99 -5.49 11.66
N ASN A 5 8.15 -5.78 11.04
CA ASN A 5 8.54 -7.13 10.66
C ASN A 5 9.03 -7.88 11.90
N ILE A 6 8.27 -8.88 12.32
CA ILE A 6 8.57 -9.69 13.51
C ILE A 6 9.56 -10.82 13.20
N SER A 7 9.64 -11.24 11.93
CA SER A 7 10.56 -12.30 11.49
C SER A 7 12.01 -11.81 11.33
N ARG A 8 12.26 -10.50 11.49
CA ARG A 8 13.61 -9.96 11.43
C ARG A 8 14.46 -10.51 12.58
N PRO A 9 15.59 -11.17 12.32
CA PRO A 9 16.36 -11.86 13.36
C PRO A 9 17.02 -10.90 14.36
N ASN A 10 17.29 -9.67 13.94
CA ASN A 10 17.94 -8.65 14.77
C ASN A 10 17.22 -7.32 14.71
N GLU A 11 17.07 -6.64 15.84
CA GLU A 11 16.66 -5.24 15.92
C GLU A 11 17.89 -4.34 15.88
N VAL A 12 17.81 -3.27 15.09
CA VAL A 12 18.90 -2.29 14.93
C VAL A 12 18.76 -1.23 16.03
N SER A 13 19.36 -1.48 17.20
CA SER A 13 19.20 -0.66 18.40
C SER A 13 19.77 0.77 18.30
N ARG A 14 20.63 1.06 17.34
CA ARG A 14 21.28 2.38 17.12
C ARG A 14 21.10 2.91 15.70
N GLY A 15 20.16 2.38 14.95
CA GLY A 15 19.84 2.82 13.60
C GLY A 15 18.56 3.63 13.54
N LEU A 16 17.77 3.35 12.52
CA LEU A 16 16.48 4.00 12.27
C LEU A 16 15.31 3.15 12.77
N GLN A 17 15.53 2.31 13.76
CA GLN A 17 14.51 1.37 14.25
C GLN A 17 13.21 2.08 14.58
N ASP A 18 12.11 1.62 13.95
CA ASP A 18 10.74 2.12 14.11
C ASP A 18 10.53 3.60 13.69
N ARG A 19 11.52 4.24 13.04
CA ARG A 19 11.39 5.59 12.47
C ARG A 19 10.59 5.56 11.18
N HIS A 20 9.70 6.53 11.00
CA HIS A 20 8.87 6.65 9.80
C HIS A 20 9.43 7.74 8.92
N ILE A 21 9.87 7.36 7.73
CA ILE A 21 10.53 8.26 6.78
C ILE A 21 9.78 8.21 5.45
N ALA A 22 9.41 9.38 4.93
CA ALA A 22 8.92 9.49 3.57
C ALA A 22 10.08 9.77 2.62
N VAL A 23 10.20 8.95 1.57
CA VAL A 23 11.22 9.12 0.53
C VAL A 23 10.54 9.06 -0.82
N TRP A 24 10.91 9.93 -1.76
CA TRP A 24 10.45 9.79 -3.13
C TRP A 24 11.53 10.08 -4.17
N GLN A 25 11.41 9.32 -5.24
CA GLN A 25 12.27 9.36 -6.41
C GLN A 25 11.81 10.44 -7.39
N SER A 26 11.93 11.73 -7.03
CA SER A 26 11.65 12.86 -7.91
C SER A 26 10.36 12.73 -8.76
N HIS A 27 10.46 12.97 -10.05
CA HIS A 27 9.37 13.09 -11.01
C HIS A 27 9.04 11.75 -11.69
N GLY A 28 7.95 11.75 -12.46
CA GLY A 28 7.55 10.62 -13.30
C GLY A 28 6.82 11.08 -14.56
N ASN A 29 6.33 10.12 -15.32
CA ASN A 29 5.49 10.39 -16.47
C ASN A 29 4.15 10.97 -16.02
N TYR A 30 3.70 12.03 -16.68
CA TYR A 30 2.46 12.71 -16.37
C TYR A 30 1.67 13.08 -17.63
N PHE A 31 0.41 13.41 -17.47
CA PHE A 31 -0.43 13.86 -18.56
C PHE A 31 -0.29 15.37 -18.79
N LYS A 32 0.12 15.75 -20.00
CA LYS A 32 0.25 17.14 -20.45
C LYS A 32 -1.09 17.62 -20.95
N ASN A 33 -1.81 18.38 -20.13
CA ASN A 33 -3.17 18.81 -20.42
C ASN A 33 -3.26 19.64 -21.70
N ASP A 34 -2.28 20.50 -21.96
CA ASP A 34 -2.21 21.38 -23.14
C ASP A 34 -1.99 20.60 -24.45
N LYS A 35 -1.34 19.45 -24.40
CA LYS A 35 -1.02 18.61 -25.56
C LYS A 35 -1.88 17.36 -25.68
N ASN A 36 -2.69 17.08 -24.67
CA ASN A 36 -3.51 15.85 -24.57
C ASN A 36 -2.69 14.58 -24.77
N GLU A 37 -1.49 14.52 -24.16
CA GLU A 37 -0.55 13.40 -24.26
C GLU A 37 0.15 13.10 -22.93
N TRP A 38 0.57 11.85 -22.77
CA TRP A 38 1.46 11.45 -21.69
C TRP A 38 2.93 11.71 -22.04
N GLY A 39 3.72 12.16 -21.08
CA GLY A 39 5.14 12.40 -21.30
C GLY A 39 5.92 12.57 -20.01
N TRP A 40 7.23 12.52 -20.12
CA TRP A 40 8.10 12.74 -18.99
C TRP A 40 8.02 14.19 -18.51
N GLN A 41 8.18 14.38 -17.20
CA GLN A 41 8.09 15.70 -16.58
C GLN A 41 9.34 16.54 -16.90
N ARG A 42 10.48 15.88 -17.00
CA ARG A 42 11.78 16.52 -17.29
C ARG A 42 12.27 16.16 -18.69
N PRO A 43 13.12 17.03 -19.27
CA PRO A 43 13.71 16.78 -20.58
C PRO A 43 14.67 15.59 -20.56
N ARG A 44 15.02 15.16 -21.75
CA ARG A 44 16.06 14.17 -21.94
C ARG A 44 17.42 14.73 -21.51
N LEU A 45 18.14 13.96 -20.71
CA LEU A 45 19.49 14.24 -20.23
C LEU A 45 20.41 13.16 -20.80
N PHE A 46 21.23 13.50 -21.80
CA PHE A 46 22.08 12.55 -22.57
C PHE A 46 21.24 11.39 -23.12
N CYS A 47 21.49 10.15 -22.69
CA CYS A 47 20.78 8.96 -23.15
C CYS A 47 19.56 8.58 -22.29
N THR A 48 19.27 9.32 -21.21
CA THR A 48 18.14 9.07 -20.31
C THR A 48 17.30 10.33 -20.10
N THR A 49 16.24 10.22 -19.28
CA THR A 49 15.52 11.37 -18.73
C THR A 49 15.90 11.55 -17.26
N GLU A 50 15.86 12.78 -16.76
CA GLU A 50 16.12 13.08 -15.35
C GLU A 50 15.18 12.28 -14.43
N ASP A 51 13.92 12.10 -14.84
CA ASP A 51 12.90 11.31 -14.12
C ASP A 51 13.37 9.87 -13.79
N LEU A 52 14.13 9.26 -14.67
CA LEU A 52 14.64 7.90 -14.49
C LEU A 52 15.96 7.85 -13.70
N PHE A 53 16.74 8.93 -13.74
CA PHE A 53 18.05 8.97 -13.10
C PHE A 53 17.91 8.80 -11.57
N THR A 54 17.15 9.66 -10.91
CA THR A 54 16.96 9.59 -9.45
C THR A 54 16.33 8.27 -9.02
N GLN A 55 15.34 7.79 -9.77
CA GLN A 55 14.69 6.52 -9.51
C GLN A 55 15.65 5.33 -9.55
N SER A 56 16.67 5.35 -10.42
CA SER A 56 17.62 4.25 -10.61
C SER A 56 18.49 3.95 -9.38
N PHE A 57 18.59 4.86 -8.43
CA PHE A 57 19.29 4.63 -7.18
C PHE A 57 18.37 4.71 -5.93
N VAL A 58 17.28 5.47 -5.99
CA VAL A 58 16.37 5.57 -4.84
C VAL A 58 15.67 4.24 -4.57
N LEU A 59 15.08 3.61 -5.59
CA LEU A 59 14.35 2.36 -5.41
C LEU A 59 15.26 1.18 -5.04
N PRO A 60 16.38 0.90 -5.74
CA PRO A 60 17.18 -0.28 -5.47
C PRO A 60 18.18 -0.11 -4.31
N TYR A 61 18.49 1.12 -3.89
CA TYR A 61 19.53 1.34 -2.87
C TYR A 61 19.05 2.16 -1.68
N VAL A 62 18.58 3.40 -1.87
CA VAL A 62 18.28 4.31 -0.75
C VAL A 62 17.18 3.74 0.13
N ILE A 63 16.06 3.32 -0.45
CA ILE A 63 14.93 2.76 0.30
C ILE A 63 15.34 1.47 1.03
N PRO A 64 15.94 0.46 0.38
CA PRO A 64 16.42 -0.75 1.08
C PRO A 64 17.45 -0.46 2.18
N MET A 65 18.35 0.52 2.01
CA MET A 65 19.31 0.90 3.04
C MET A 65 18.63 1.48 4.28
N LEU A 66 17.63 2.36 4.09
CA LEU A 66 16.85 2.91 5.21
C LEU A 66 16.05 1.82 5.93
N GLU A 67 15.41 0.93 5.18
CA GLU A 67 14.66 -0.21 5.74
C GLU A 67 15.58 -1.20 6.46
N ASN A 68 16.76 -1.46 5.93
CA ASN A 68 17.77 -2.31 6.59
C ASN A 68 18.30 -1.66 7.87
N ALA A 69 18.32 -0.33 7.95
CA ALA A 69 18.61 0.40 9.19
C ALA A 69 17.44 0.43 10.19
N GLY A 70 16.30 -0.18 9.86
CA GLY A 70 15.13 -0.33 10.73
C GLY A 70 13.98 0.64 10.47
N ALA A 71 14.08 1.53 9.47
CA ALA A 71 13.03 2.48 9.15
C ALA A 71 11.79 1.81 8.54
N VAL A 72 10.63 2.42 8.77
CA VAL A 72 9.41 2.21 7.99
C VAL A 72 9.38 3.28 6.91
N VAL A 73 9.60 2.89 5.65
CA VAL A 73 9.72 3.83 4.54
C VAL A 73 8.42 3.91 3.76
N TYR A 74 7.88 5.11 3.64
CA TYR A 74 6.76 5.43 2.77
C TYR A 74 7.24 6.12 1.50
N THR A 75 6.60 5.82 0.37
CA THR A 75 6.85 6.50 -0.90
C THR A 75 5.52 6.99 -1.51
N PRO A 76 5.40 8.27 -1.90
CA PRO A 76 4.19 8.79 -2.54
C PRO A 76 4.00 8.33 -3.99
N ARG A 77 5.01 7.69 -4.58
CA ARG A 77 4.96 7.02 -5.87
C ARG A 77 5.10 5.51 -5.69
N GLU A 78 4.62 4.73 -6.66
CA GLU A 78 4.82 3.28 -6.63
C GLU A 78 6.30 2.93 -6.56
N ARG A 79 6.65 2.02 -5.65
CA ARG A 79 8.02 1.56 -5.43
C ARG A 79 8.36 0.24 -6.12
N ASP A 80 7.33 -0.57 -6.40
CA ASP A 80 7.52 -1.87 -7.03
C ASP A 80 7.66 -1.74 -8.55
N THR A 81 8.74 -2.28 -9.08
CA THR A 81 9.01 -2.30 -10.52
C THR A 81 8.30 -3.45 -11.25
N GLN A 82 7.62 -4.33 -10.53
CA GLN A 82 6.82 -5.43 -11.10
C GLN A 82 5.66 -4.88 -11.94
N LYS A 83 5.59 -5.32 -13.19
CA LYS A 83 4.53 -4.91 -14.13
C LYS A 83 3.20 -5.65 -13.90
N ASN A 84 3.28 -6.83 -13.33
CA ASN A 84 2.09 -7.57 -12.95
C ASN A 84 1.53 -7.03 -11.65
N GLU A 85 0.20 -7.04 -11.53
CA GLU A 85 -0.52 -6.70 -10.31
C GLU A 85 -1.68 -7.68 -10.17
N ILE A 86 -1.77 -8.32 -9.01
CA ILE A 86 -2.91 -9.16 -8.65
C ILE A 86 -3.46 -8.65 -7.32
N ILE A 87 -4.74 -8.36 -7.32
CA ILE A 87 -5.46 -7.94 -6.12
C ILE A 87 -6.45 -9.04 -5.75
N VAL A 88 -6.36 -9.48 -4.51
CA VAL A 88 -7.33 -10.37 -3.88
C VAL A 88 -8.12 -9.55 -2.87
N ASP A 89 -9.43 -9.60 -2.98
CA ASP A 89 -10.35 -8.74 -2.23
C ASP A 89 -11.60 -9.51 -1.83
N ASN A 90 -12.20 -9.14 -0.72
CA ASN A 90 -13.43 -9.78 -0.21
C ASN A 90 -14.67 -9.53 -1.10
N ASP A 91 -14.66 -8.50 -1.93
CA ASP A 91 -15.76 -8.15 -2.83
C ASP A 91 -15.56 -8.67 -4.28
N THR A 92 -14.42 -9.27 -4.59
CA THR A 92 -14.09 -9.68 -5.96
C THR A 92 -14.21 -11.19 -6.15
N PRO A 93 -15.23 -11.69 -6.87
CA PRO A 93 -15.37 -13.10 -7.18
C PRO A 93 -14.52 -13.48 -8.40
N ASN A 94 -13.23 -13.78 -8.25
CA ASN A 94 -12.36 -14.12 -9.37
C ASN A 94 -11.37 -15.27 -9.08
N ALA A 95 -10.50 -15.56 -10.06
CA ALA A 95 -9.47 -16.59 -10.04
C ALA A 95 -8.48 -16.53 -8.87
N SER A 96 -8.45 -15.41 -8.16
CA SER A 96 -7.79 -15.26 -6.86
C SER A 96 -8.78 -15.53 -5.75
N LEU A 97 -8.33 -16.13 -4.66
CA LEU A 97 -9.19 -16.65 -3.62
C LEU A 97 -9.06 -15.84 -2.33
N TYR A 98 -10.18 -15.27 -1.87
CA TYR A 98 -10.35 -14.75 -0.54
C TYR A 98 -11.15 -15.74 0.30
N LEU A 99 -10.64 -16.11 1.46
CA LEU A 99 -11.27 -17.09 2.37
C LEU A 99 -11.34 -16.53 3.79
N GLU A 100 -12.45 -16.83 4.46
CA GLU A 100 -12.62 -16.57 5.88
C GLU A 100 -12.71 -17.89 6.64
N VAL A 101 -11.78 -18.15 7.53
CA VAL A 101 -11.77 -19.27 8.45
C VAL A 101 -12.14 -18.74 9.82
N GLY A 102 -13.16 -19.30 10.42
CA GLY A 102 -13.65 -18.91 11.72
C GLY A 102 -14.00 -20.11 12.61
N SER A 103 -14.46 -19.83 13.80
CA SER A 103 -15.00 -20.83 14.74
C SER A 103 -16.49 -20.57 15.01
N LYS A 104 -17.09 -21.43 15.81
CA LYS A 104 -18.50 -21.20 16.24
C LYS A 104 -18.67 -19.86 16.98
N LYS A 105 -17.63 -19.36 17.64
CA LYS A 105 -17.65 -18.13 18.45
C LYS A 105 -16.97 -16.94 17.76
N ALA A 106 -16.02 -17.18 16.87
CA ALA A 106 -15.31 -16.15 16.12
C ALA A 106 -15.75 -16.18 14.66
N LYS A 107 -16.59 -15.22 14.29
CA LYS A 107 -17.10 -15.05 12.92
C LYS A 107 -16.71 -13.70 12.38
N TRP A 108 -16.36 -13.69 11.11
CA TRP A 108 -16.15 -12.47 10.37
C TRP A 108 -17.48 -11.78 10.08
N ASP A 109 -17.54 -10.48 10.32
CA ASP A 109 -18.68 -9.63 10.05
C ASP A 109 -18.29 -8.51 9.07
N ARG A 110 -19.29 -7.96 8.40
CA ARG A 110 -19.09 -6.77 7.57
C ARG A 110 -18.92 -5.55 8.48
N ALA A 111 -17.86 -4.77 8.26
CA ALA A 111 -17.71 -3.48 8.91
C ALA A 111 -18.71 -2.45 8.34
N SER A 112 -19.06 -1.43 9.12
CA SER A 112 -20.02 -0.40 8.73
C SER A 112 -19.44 0.69 7.81
N VAL A 113 -18.16 0.56 7.46
CA VAL A 113 -17.42 1.51 6.62
C VAL A 113 -17.16 0.92 5.22
N ARG A 114 -16.87 1.78 4.26
CA ARG A 114 -16.48 1.38 2.90
C ARG A 114 -15.08 0.78 2.91
N GLY A 115 -14.79 -0.08 1.92
CA GLY A 115 -13.49 -0.69 1.68
C GLY A 115 -13.11 -0.58 0.20
N PHE A 116 -12.04 -1.28 -0.15
CA PHE A 116 -11.58 -1.42 -1.51
C PHE A 116 -12.50 -2.34 -2.31
N ALA A 117 -12.68 -2.05 -3.61
CA ALA A 117 -13.14 -3.01 -4.60
C ALA A 117 -12.62 -2.62 -5.99
N GLN A 118 -12.01 -3.57 -6.68
CA GLN A 118 -11.60 -3.36 -8.06
C GLN A 118 -12.76 -3.64 -9.02
N LYS A 119 -13.63 -2.65 -9.23
CA LYS A 119 -14.77 -2.76 -10.15
C LYS A 119 -14.43 -2.51 -11.60
N LYS A 120 -13.26 -1.92 -11.87
CA LYS A 120 -12.82 -1.50 -13.21
C LYS A 120 -11.34 -1.85 -13.41
N THR A 121 -10.94 -1.97 -14.66
CA THR A 121 -9.53 -2.07 -15.04
C THR A 121 -8.89 -0.70 -15.22
N ILE A 122 -9.67 0.32 -15.64
CA ILE A 122 -9.23 1.71 -15.87
C ILE A 122 -10.16 2.64 -15.09
N TYR A 123 -9.57 3.55 -14.36
CA TYR A 123 -10.25 4.55 -13.53
C TYR A 123 -10.12 5.93 -14.17
N GLN A 124 -11.21 6.72 -14.10
CA GLN A 124 -11.19 8.11 -14.51
C GLN A 124 -10.68 8.98 -13.38
N ASP A 125 -10.31 10.22 -13.70
CA ASP A 125 -9.93 11.21 -12.70
C ASP A 125 -11.01 11.37 -11.61
N GLY A 126 -10.60 11.31 -10.35
CA GLY A 126 -11.51 11.42 -9.20
C GLY A 126 -12.20 10.13 -8.76
N GLU A 127 -12.11 9.05 -9.52
CA GLU A 127 -12.64 7.77 -9.07
C GLU A 127 -11.73 7.13 -8.00
N ASN A 128 -12.34 6.62 -6.93
CA ASN A 128 -11.63 6.06 -5.78
C ASN A 128 -12.04 4.61 -5.53
N PRO A 129 -11.19 3.61 -5.78
CA PRO A 129 -11.52 2.21 -5.56
C PRO A 129 -11.77 1.86 -4.07
N PHE A 130 -11.24 2.64 -3.13
CA PHE A 130 -11.48 2.44 -1.68
C PHE A 130 -12.85 2.91 -1.19
N ALA A 131 -13.62 3.57 -2.06
CA ALA A 131 -15.01 3.93 -1.78
C ALA A 131 -16.03 2.96 -2.38
N ASP A 132 -15.58 1.97 -3.15
CA ASP A 132 -16.43 1.11 -3.98
C ASP A 132 -16.80 -0.21 -3.34
N GLY A 133 -16.02 -0.66 -2.35
CA GLY A 133 -16.14 -1.96 -1.72
C GLY A 133 -16.63 -1.94 -0.27
N THR A 134 -16.40 -3.08 0.36
CA THR A 134 -16.69 -3.33 1.78
C THR A 134 -15.44 -3.87 2.45
N CYS A 135 -15.38 -3.82 3.77
CA CYS A 135 -14.35 -4.52 4.50
C CYS A 135 -14.95 -5.42 5.59
N ARG A 136 -14.17 -6.40 6.01
CA ARG A 136 -14.53 -7.41 6.98
C ARG A 136 -13.86 -7.12 8.31
N MET A 137 -14.51 -7.48 9.42
CA MET A 137 -13.93 -7.33 10.75
C MET A 137 -14.23 -8.54 11.62
N ILE A 138 -13.37 -8.76 12.60
CA ILE A 138 -13.55 -9.78 13.62
C ILE A 138 -12.95 -9.32 14.95
N SER A 139 -13.58 -9.75 16.06
CA SER A 139 -13.03 -9.51 17.38
C SER A 139 -11.72 -10.26 17.59
N THR A 140 -10.80 -9.63 18.32
CA THR A 140 -9.51 -10.21 18.62
C THR A 140 -9.60 -11.32 19.68
N GLU A 141 -8.71 -12.31 19.56
CA GLU A 141 -8.50 -13.36 20.53
C GLU A 141 -7.09 -13.31 21.08
N ARG A 142 -6.95 -13.36 22.41
CA ARG A 142 -5.62 -13.42 23.02
C ARG A 142 -5.01 -14.81 22.84
N LYS A 143 -3.72 -14.86 22.56
CA LYS A 143 -2.96 -16.10 22.50
C LYS A 143 -3.08 -16.89 23.80
N LYS A 144 -3.75 -18.03 23.77
CA LYS A 144 -3.91 -18.98 24.87
C LYS A 144 -3.31 -20.34 24.49
N LYS A 145 -2.99 -21.18 25.48
CA LYS A 145 -2.46 -22.55 25.25
C LYS A 145 -3.42 -23.43 24.41
N LYS A 146 -4.73 -23.09 24.33
CA LYS A 146 -5.72 -23.73 23.47
C LYS A 146 -6.47 -22.63 22.72
N ASN A 147 -6.05 -22.34 21.50
CA ASN A 147 -6.69 -21.36 20.63
C ASN A 147 -8.00 -21.89 20.03
N LYS A 148 -9.06 -21.92 20.83
CA LYS A 148 -10.36 -22.48 20.40
C LYS A 148 -11.14 -21.55 19.46
N ASP A 149 -10.87 -20.26 19.51
CA ASP A 149 -11.62 -19.23 18.78
C ASP A 149 -10.70 -18.44 17.82
N GLN A 150 -9.61 -19.08 17.36
CA GLN A 150 -8.73 -18.52 16.34
C GLN A 150 -9.46 -18.48 15.00
N ALA A 151 -9.29 -17.36 14.30
CA ALA A 151 -9.89 -17.11 13.00
C ALA A 151 -8.88 -16.42 12.08
N PHE A 152 -9.03 -16.60 10.77
CA PHE A 152 -8.15 -16.08 9.75
C PHE A 152 -8.93 -15.51 8.58
N ALA A 153 -8.39 -14.49 7.95
CA ALA A 153 -8.68 -14.11 6.57
C ALA A 153 -7.46 -14.44 5.72
N GLU A 154 -7.68 -15.04 4.56
CA GLU A 154 -6.63 -15.54 3.69
C GLU A 154 -6.82 -14.97 2.27
N TRP A 155 -5.74 -14.47 1.69
CA TRP A 155 -5.68 -13.95 0.32
C TRP A 155 -4.67 -14.77 -0.48
N VAL A 156 -5.19 -15.60 -1.39
CA VAL A 156 -4.39 -16.50 -2.22
C VAL A 156 -4.38 -15.99 -3.66
N PRO A 157 -3.31 -15.36 -4.15
CA PRO A 157 -3.26 -14.83 -5.51
C PRO A 157 -3.14 -15.93 -6.56
N THR A 158 -3.63 -15.67 -7.77
CA THR A 158 -3.25 -16.43 -8.96
C THR A 158 -2.26 -15.60 -9.77
N LEU A 159 -0.98 -15.82 -9.53
CA LEU A 159 0.09 -15.02 -10.14
C LEU A 159 0.36 -15.44 -11.60
N PRO A 160 0.52 -14.47 -12.52
CA PRO A 160 0.73 -14.79 -13.94
C PRO A 160 2.15 -15.30 -14.25
N ALA A 161 3.12 -15.01 -13.39
CA ALA A 161 4.52 -15.39 -13.56
C ALA A 161 5.21 -15.55 -12.20
N THR A 162 6.20 -16.44 -12.13
CA THR A 162 7.16 -16.48 -11.02
C THR A 162 7.99 -15.22 -11.02
N GLY A 163 8.25 -14.67 -9.84
CA GLY A 163 9.08 -13.46 -9.68
C GLY A 163 8.92 -12.78 -8.34
N THR A 164 9.52 -11.61 -8.27
CA THR A 164 9.50 -10.74 -7.09
C THR A 164 8.31 -9.81 -7.14
N TYR A 165 7.52 -9.78 -6.07
CA TYR A 165 6.32 -8.94 -5.93
C TYR A 165 6.36 -8.21 -4.59
N ALA A 166 6.11 -6.91 -4.60
CA ALA A 166 5.78 -6.20 -3.38
C ALA A 166 4.37 -6.60 -2.90
N VAL A 167 4.22 -6.75 -1.59
CA VAL A 167 2.95 -7.07 -0.94
C VAL A 167 2.45 -5.85 -0.19
N TYR A 168 1.22 -5.46 -0.51
CA TYR A 168 0.50 -4.39 0.16
C TYR A 168 -0.81 -4.93 0.71
N VAL A 169 -1.16 -4.49 1.91
CA VAL A 169 -2.45 -4.79 2.51
C VAL A 169 -3.30 -3.53 2.61
N SER A 170 -4.62 -3.68 2.61
CA SER A 170 -5.53 -2.62 2.99
C SER A 170 -6.43 -3.06 4.13
N TYR A 171 -6.89 -2.09 4.89
CA TYR A 171 -7.85 -2.21 5.98
C TYR A 171 -8.49 -0.86 6.24
N GLN A 172 -9.53 -0.83 7.03
CA GLN A 172 -10.09 0.42 7.54
C GLN A 172 -9.75 0.59 9.02
N THR A 173 -9.40 1.81 9.41
CA THR A 173 -9.25 2.15 10.83
C THR A 173 -10.63 2.25 11.46
N LEU A 174 -10.92 1.34 12.37
CA LEU A 174 -12.17 1.28 13.13
C LEU A 174 -11.96 1.80 14.56
N PRO A 175 -12.99 2.26 15.27
CA PRO A 175 -12.85 2.80 16.62
C PRO A 175 -12.13 1.88 17.60
N ASN A 176 -12.31 0.55 17.43
CA ASN A 176 -11.71 -0.48 18.29
C ASN A 176 -10.60 -1.26 17.60
N SER A 177 -9.99 -0.73 16.54
CA SER A 177 -8.83 -1.36 15.90
C SER A 177 -7.68 -1.58 16.87
N VAL A 178 -6.92 -2.66 16.66
CA VAL A 178 -5.73 -2.98 17.46
C VAL A 178 -4.44 -2.45 16.82
N SER A 179 -3.39 -2.29 17.62
CA SER A 179 -2.09 -1.80 17.14
C SER A 179 -1.12 -2.92 16.72
N ASP A 180 -1.54 -4.18 16.85
CA ASP A 180 -0.69 -5.35 16.60
C ASP A 180 -1.40 -6.42 15.76
N ALA A 181 -2.21 -6.01 14.77
CA ALA A 181 -2.84 -6.93 13.84
C ALA A 181 -1.79 -7.80 13.15
N LYS A 182 -1.95 -9.13 13.28
CA LYS A 182 -0.93 -10.10 12.88
C LYS A 182 -1.15 -10.56 11.45
N TYR A 183 -0.25 -10.16 10.56
CA TYR A 183 -0.18 -10.64 9.18
C TYR A 183 0.95 -11.63 8.99
N LEU A 184 0.70 -12.66 8.21
CA LEU A 184 1.68 -13.66 7.78
C LEU A 184 1.73 -13.64 6.25
N VAL A 185 2.92 -13.42 5.70
CA VAL A 185 3.18 -13.52 4.26
C VAL A 185 3.90 -14.83 4.01
N PHE A 186 3.24 -15.76 3.32
CA PHE A 186 3.82 -17.01 2.86
C PHE A 186 4.42 -16.77 1.47
N HIS A 187 5.67 -17.12 1.28
CA HIS A 187 6.44 -16.89 0.05
C HIS A 187 7.52 -17.96 -0.13
N ASN A 188 8.22 -17.99 -1.26
CA ASN A 188 9.22 -19.03 -1.56
C ASN A 188 10.36 -19.15 -0.52
N GLY A 189 10.66 -18.08 0.20
CA GLY A 189 11.66 -18.09 1.28
C GLY A 189 11.11 -18.55 2.65
N GLY A 190 9.82 -18.90 2.75
CA GLY A 190 9.17 -19.31 3.99
C GLY A 190 8.01 -18.39 4.41
N VAL A 191 7.95 -18.03 5.68
CA VAL A 191 6.89 -17.18 6.23
C VAL A 191 7.48 -15.98 6.93
N THR A 192 7.01 -14.79 6.57
CA THR A 192 7.38 -13.54 7.25
C THR A 192 6.17 -13.00 8.03
N GLU A 193 6.36 -12.79 9.33
CA GLU A 193 5.34 -12.25 10.23
C GLU A 193 5.48 -10.74 10.38
N PHE A 194 4.33 -10.04 10.31
CA PHE A 194 4.22 -8.61 10.57
C PHE A 194 3.18 -8.31 11.63
N LYS A 195 3.43 -7.25 12.40
CA LYS A 195 2.43 -6.55 13.19
C LYS A 195 2.11 -5.24 12.50
N VAL A 196 0.83 -5.01 12.22
CA VAL A 196 0.33 -3.79 11.58
C VAL A 196 -0.56 -3.04 12.56
N ASN A 197 -0.26 -1.76 12.76
CA ASN A 197 -1.08 -0.90 13.60
C ASN A 197 -2.29 -0.40 12.81
N GLN A 198 -3.43 -1.08 12.98
CA GLN A 198 -4.67 -0.72 12.28
C GLN A 198 -5.42 0.47 12.90
N LYS A 199 -4.90 1.05 13.98
CA LYS A 199 -5.43 2.32 14.56
C LYS A 199 -5.10 3.54 13.71
N ILE A 200 -4.18 3.39 12.74
CA ILE A 200 -3.69 4.45 11.86
C ILE A 200 -3.57 3.90 10.42
N GLY A 201 -3.53 4.78 9.43
CA GLY A 201 -3.20 4.43 8.06
C GLY A 201 -4.24 3.57 7.33
N GLY A 202 -5.50 3.53 7.79
CA GLY A 202 -6.57 2.81 7.10
C GLY A 202 -7.04 3.51 5.83
N GLY A 203 -7.61 2.74 4.89
CA GLY A 203 -8.15 3.26 3.63
C GLY A 203 -7.11 3.54 2.55
N THR A 204 -5.96 2.91 2.63
CA THR A 204 -4.88 3.01 1.63
C THR A 204 -4.08 1.71 1.53
N TRP A 205 -3.15 1.65 0.56
CA TRP A 205 -2.21 0.56 0.45
C TRP A 205 -1.07 0.68 1.46
N VAL A 206 -0.88 -0.33 2.28
CA VAL A 206 0.14 -0.42 3.32
C VAL A 206 1.17 -1.46 2.91
N TYR A 207 2.40 -1.04 2.62
CA TYR A 207 3.49 -1.92 2.21
C TYR A 207 3.98 -2.79 3.38
N LEU A 208 4.08 -4.09 3.15
CA LEU A 208 4.67 -5.03 4.10
C LEU A 208 6.11 -5.40 3.75
N GLY A 209 6.36 -5.74 2.49
CA GLY A 209 7.66 -6.20 2.02
C GLY A 209 7.61 -6.64 0.56
N THR A 210 8.76 -7.03 0.04
CA THR A 210 8.90 -7.56 -1.32
C THR A 210 9.44 -8.99 -1.22
N PHE A 211 8.79 -9.94 -1.90
CA PHE A 211 9.05 -11.38 -1.74
C PHE A 211 9.00 -12.10 -3.07
N GLU A 212 9.66 -13.26 -3.13
CA GLU A 212 9.61 -14.17 -4.27
C GLU A 212 8.37 -15.06 -4.18
N PHE A 213 7.64 -15.16 -5.29
CA PHE A 213 6.47 -16.03 -5.43
C PHE A 213 6.54 -16.84 -6.71
N ASP A 214 5.95 -18.03 -6.70
CA ASP A 214 5.77 -18.83 -7.89
C ASP A 214 4.50 -18.47 -8.66
N LYS A 215 4.55 -18.74 -9.97
CA LYS A 215 3.39 -18.62 -10.86
C LYS A 215 2.25 -19.52 -10.39
N GLY A 216 1.04 -19.03 -10.57
CA GLY A 216 -0.19 -19.78 -10.31
C GLY A 216 -0.77 -19.48 -8.93
N ASN A 217 -1.65 -20.36 -8.49
CA ASN A 217 -2.30 -20.32 -7.19
C ASN A 217 -1.65 -21.40 -6.32
N ASN A 218 -1.00 -20.98 -5.25
CA ASN A 218 -0.23 -21.87 -4.38
C ASN A 218 -0.58 -21.61 -2.92
N ASP A 219 -0.76 -22.66 -2.12
CA ASP A 219 -1.02 -22.60 -0.68
C ASP A 219 0.21 -22.18 0.15
N TYR A 220 1.39 -22.09 -0.47
CA TYR A 220 2.61 -21.51 0.10
C TYR A 220 2.92 -20.08 -0.43
N GLY A 221 2.01 -19.47 -1.22
CA GLY A 221 2.13 -18.12 -1.76
C GLY A 221 0.88 -17.29 -1.46
N MET A 222 0.71 -16.82 -0.21
CA MET A 222 -0.50 -16.14 0.24
C MET A 222 -0.23 -15.17 1.38
N VAL A 223 -1.22 -14.35 1.69
CA VAL A 223 -1.23 -13.52 2.90
C VAL A 223 -2.35 -13.98 3.82
N VAL A 224 -2.07 -14.02 5.11
CA VAL A 224 -3.03 -14.41 6.15
C VAL A 224 -3.08 -13.32 7.22
N LEU A 225 -4.27 -12.89 7.58
CA LEU A 225 -4.53 -12.06 8.77
C LEU A 225 -5.15 -12.92 9.86
N SER A 226 -4.52 -12.96 11.03
CA SER A 226 -5.06 -13.64 12.21
C SER A 226 -5.83 -12.67 13.09
N ASN A 227 -6.87 -13.16 13.79
CA ASN A 227 -7.52 -12.41 14.85
C ASN A 227 -6.73 -12.42 16.17
N GLU A 228 -5.55 -13.04 16.23
CA GLU A 228 -4.67 -13.02 17.40
C GLU A 228 -4.11 -11.61 17.63
N SER A 229 -4.29 -11.10 18.86
CA SER A 229 -3.76 -9.81 19.29
C SER A 229 -3.45 -9.82 20.78
N SER A 230 -2.53 -8.97 21.22
CA SER A 230 -2.30 -8.69 22.64
C SER A 230 -3.35 -7.74 23.22
N GLU A 231 -4.10 -7.05 22.37
CA GLU A 231 -5.14 -6.09 22.72
C GLU A 231 -6.56 -6.68 22.55
N HIS A 232 -7.50 -6.16 23.29
CA HIS A 232 -8.91 -6.36 23.03
C HIS A 232 -9.40 -5.34 22.01
N GLY A 233 -10.00 -5.82 20.94
CA GLY A 233 -10.50 -4.94 19.89
C GLY A 233 -10.95 -5.73 18.68
N VAL A 234 -10.72 -5.17 17.51
CA VAL A 234 -11.03 -5.79 16.22
C VAL A 234 -9.84 -5.70 15.27
N VAL A 235 -9.70 -6.70 14.41
CA VAL A 235 -8.92 -6.62 13.19
C VAL A 235 -9.83 -6.42 11.99
N CYS A 236 -9.39 -5.63 11.04
CA CYS A 236 -10.08 -5.36 9.79
C CYS A 236 -9.33 -6.00 8.62
N ALA A 237 -10.05 -6.75 7.78
CA ALA A 237 -9.59 -7.35 6.54
C ALA A 237 -10.28 -6.68 5.35
N ASP A 238 -9.49 -6.30 4.34
CA ASP A 238 -10.00 -5.70 3.11
C ASP A 238 -9.28 -6.37 1.93
N ALA A 239 -8.44 -5.68 1.18
CA ALA A 239 -7.74 -6.25 0.04
C ALA A 239 -6.24 -6.48 0.30
N VAL A 240 -5.65 -7.40 -0.47
CA VAL A 240 -4.21 -7.57 -0.58
C VAL A 240 -3.80 -7.44 -2.04
N ARG A 241 -2.77 -6.63 -2.30
CA ARG A 241 -2.20 -6.38 -3.61
C ARG A 241 -0.80 -6.97 -3.69
N PHE A 242 -0.55 -7.72 -4.76
CA PHE A 242 0.73 -8.32 -5.10
C PHE A 242 1.24 -7.64 -6.38
N GLY A 243 2.35 -6.94 -6.30
CA GLY A 243 2.98 -6.25 -7.43
C GLY A 243 2.57 -4.79 -7.59
N GLY A 244 3.38 -4.05 -8.36
CA GLY A 244 3.19 -2.64 -8.66
C GLY A 244 2.18 -2.36 -9.76
N GLY A 245 2.18 -3.18 -10.80
CA GLY A 245 1.24 -3.11 -11.91
C GLY A 245 1.52 -2.03 -12.94
N MET A 246 0.62 -1.95 -13.91
CA MET A 246 0.58 -0.91 -14.93
C MET A 246 -0.24 0.29 -14.45
N GLY A 247 0.07 1.47 -14.99
CA GLY A 247 -0.75 2.65 -14.80
C GLY A 247 -2.18 2.43 -15.31
N ASN A 248 -3.16 2.75 -14.49
CA ASN A 248 -4.58 2.47 -14.76
C ASN A 248 -5.48 3.72 -14.61
N ILE A 249 -4.88 4.89 -14.44
CA ILE A 249 -5.64 6.15 -14.39
C ILE A 249 -5.70 6.75 -15.80
N SER A 250 -6.92 6.99 -16.28
CA SER A 250 -7.15 7.59 -17.60
C SER A 250 -7.15 9.11 -17.51
N ARG A 251 -6.39 9.74 -18.40
CA ARG A 251 -6.40 11.18 -18.63
C ARG A 251 -6.59 11.44 -20.12
N GLY A 252 -7.46 12.37 -20.49
CA GLY A 252 -7.77 12.65 -21.90
C GLY A 252 -8.22 11.41 -22.70
N GLY A 253 -8.87 10.46 -22.04
CA GLY A 253 -9.29 9.18 -22.64
C GLY A 253 -8.20 8.13 -22.85
N LYS A 254 -6.99 8.36 -22.32
CA LYS A 254 -5.82 7.48 -22.50
C LYS A 254 -5.15 7.19 -21.16
N ILE A 255 -4.62 5.98 -21.01
CA ILE A 255 -3.67 5.64 -19.92
C ILE A 255 -2.23 5.89 -20.39
N SER A 256 -1.28 5.94 -19.47
CA SER A 256 0.14 6.15 -19.80
C SER A 256 0.74 5.03 -20.66
N GLY A 257 0.23 3.80 -20.52
CA GLY A 257 0.82 2.59 -21.11
C GLY A 257 2.12 2.15 -20.41
N LEU A 258 2.49 2.78 -19.31
CA LEU A 258 3.71 2.51 -18.55
C LEU A 258 3.40 1.76 -17.25
N PRO A 259 4.37 1.03 -16.69
CA PRO A 259 4.30 0.57 -15.31
C PRO A 259 4.08 1.73 -14.34
N ARG A 260 3.28 1.51 -13.29
CA ARG A 260 2.86 2.55 -12.33
C ARG A 260 4.06 3.23 -11.65
N TYR A 261 5.16 2.52 -11.39
CA TYR A 261 6.36 3.11 -10.79
C TYR A 261 7.03 4.20 -11.67
N LEU A 262 6.71 4.23 -12.97
CA LEU A 262 7.18 5.26 -13.90
C LEU A 262 6.25 6.47 -13.97
N GLU A 263 5.05 6.39 -13.43
CA GLU A 263 4.09 7.49 -13.39
C GLU A 263 4.35 8.45 -12.23
N GLY A 264 3.83 9.65 -12.33
CA GLY A 264 3.88 10.67 -11.29
C GLY A 264 3.09 10.28 -10.03
N ALA A 265 3.35 10.99 -8.95
CA ALA A 265 2.75 10.76 -7.64
C ALA A 265 1.22 10.96 -7.65
N ARG A 266 0.71 11.85 -8.51
CA ARG A 266 -0.71 12.13 -8.65
C ARG A 266 -1.53 10.87 -8.92
N TYR A 267 -1.06 10.03 -9.82
CA TYR A 267 -1.77 8.80 -10.23
C TYR A 267 -1.63 7.69 -9.19
N SER A 268 -0.45 7.60 -8.58
CA SER A 268 -0.20 6.68 -7.46
C SER A 268 -1.07 7.03 -6.24
N ALA A 269 -1.23 8.31 -5.92
CA ALA A 269 -2.08 8.77 -4.83
C ALA A 269 -3.56 8.46 -5.08
N GLN A 270 -4.06 8.68 -6.30
CA GLN A 270 -5.43 8.30 -6.66
C GLN A 270 -5.62 6.78 -6.51
N TRP A 271 -4.71 5.95 -7.04
CA TRP A 271 -4.77 4.49 -6.92
C TRP A 271 -4.65 4.00 -5.47
N ALA A 272 -4.00 4.78 -4.62
CA ALA A 272 -3.89 4.52 -3.19
C ALA A 272 -5.08 5.04 -2.37
N GLY A 273 -6.15 5.51 -2.98
CA GLY A 273 -7.37 5.92 -2.29
C GLY A 273 -7.30 7.28 -1.60
N MET A 274 -6.29 8.11 -1.91
CA MET A 274 -6.19 9.45 -1.34
C MET A 274 -7.38 10.32 -1.75
N PRO A 275 -7.83 11.26 -0.91
CA PRO A 275 -8.86 12.23 -1.27
C PRO A 275 -8.49 13.05 -2.51
N TYR A 276 -9.51 13.47 -3.26
CA TYR A 276 -9.33 14.17 -4.53
C TYR A 276 -8.50 15.45 -4.39
N ASP A 277 -8.72 16.23 -3.35
CA ASP A 277 -7.98 17.45 -3.06
C ASP A 277 -6.49 17.24 -2.72
N VAL A 278 -6.12 16.05 -2.29
CA VAL A 278 -4.72 15.68 -2.04
C VAL A 278 -3.92 15.59 -3.34
N TYR A 279 -4.51 15.03 -4.41
CA TYR A 279 -3.80 14.78 -5.68
C TYR A 279 -4.30 15.63 -6.86
N ALA A 280 -5.35 16.38 -6.71
CA ALA A 280 -5.95 17.21 -7.75
C ALA A 280 -6.29 18.62 -7.24
N GLY A 281 -5.34 19.31 -6.63
CA GLY A 281 -5.50 20.65 -6.11
C GLY A 281 -5.87 21.71 -7.17
N ARG A 282 -5.59 21.42 -8.46
CA ARG A 282 -6.03 22.18 -9.63
C ARG A 282 -7.23 21.54 -10.33
N LYS A 283 -7.96 20.65 -9.63
CA LYS A 283 -9.16 19.95 -10.12
C LYS A 283 -8.94 19.16 -11.41
N GLY A 284 -7.70 18.66 -11.61
CA GLY A 284 -7.32 17.93 -12.81
C GLY A 284 -7.16 18.77 -14.07
N GLU A 285 -7.14 20.09 -13.96
CA GLU A 285 -6.92 21.00 -15.09
C GLU A 285 -5.43 21.18 -15.42
N ASN A 286 -4.55 20.86 -14.47
CA ASN A 286 -3.10 20.97 -14.62
C ASN A 286 -2.39 19.84 -13.87
N ASP A 287 -2.21 18.71 -14.54
CA ASP A 287 -1.58 17.52 -13.95
C ASP A 287 -0.11 17.75 -13.56
N TYR A 288 0.58 18.68 -14.22
CA TYR A 288 1.93 19.05 -13.83
C TYR A 288 1.99 19.67 -12.43
N ALA A 289 1.16 20.68 -12.19
CA ALA A 289 1.10 21.35 -10.89
C ALA A 289 0.49 20.43 -9.82
N ASP A 290 -0.49 19.61 -10.20
CA ASP A 290 -1.09 18.62 -9.31
C ASP A 290 -0.05 17.58 -8.87
N ASP A 291 0.76 17.03 -9.79
CA ASP A 291 1.79 16.05 -9.46
C ASP A 291 2.87 16.61 -8.52
N ILE A 292 3.31 17.83 -8.76
CA ILE A 292 4.31 18.48 -7.88
C ILE A 292 3.79 18.59 -6.44
N ASN A 293 2.53 19.01 -6.27
CA ASN A 293 1.94 19.23 -4.96
C ASN A 293 1.51 17.91 -4.29
N THR A 294 1.11 16.92 -5.06
CA THR A 294 0.65 15.62 -4.54
C THR A 294 1.67 14.98 -3.61
N ARG A 295 2.94 15.10 -3.90
CA ARG A 295 4.03 14.49 -3.11
C ARG A 295 4.00 14.97 -1.66
N SER A 296 3.96 16.27 -1.44
CA SER A 296 3.87 16.87 -0.10
C SER A 296 2.47 16.71 0.51
N ASN A 297 1.41 16.88 -0.28
CA ASN A 297 0.04 16.76 0.20
C ASN A 297 -0.27 15.34 0.69
N THR A 298 0.21 14.31 -0.01
CA THR A 298 0.04 12.91 0.41
C THR A 298 0.72 12.65 1.75
N ILE A 299 1.93 13.19 1.96
CA ILE A 299 2.65 13.07 3.23
C ILE A 299 1.91 13.82 4.34
N ASN A 300 1.43 15.02 4.08
CA ASN A 300 0.64 15.79 5.04
C ASN A 300 -0.66 15.06 5.42
N TYR A 301 -1.38 14.49 4.45
CA TYR A 301 -2.58 13.71 4.70
C TYR A 301 -2.27 12.40 5.46
N LEU A 302 -1.21 11.70 5.08
CA LEU A 302 -0.81 10.47 5.77
C LEU A 302 -0.41 10.75 7.22
N SER A 303 0.31 11.85 7.48
CA SER A 303 0.78 12.24 8.82
C SER A 303 -0.25 13.00 9.66
N GLY A 304 -1.28 13.54 9.04
CA GLY A 304 -2.31 14.33 9.73
C GLY A 304 -2.95 13.57 10.90
N GLY A 305 -3.10 14.22 12.06
CA GLY A 305 -3.57 13.61 13.30
C GLY A 305 -2.49 12.86 14.09
N SER A 306 -1.26 12.74 13.58
CA SER A 306 -0.14 12.15 14.29
C SER A 306 0.51 13.16 15.24
N VAL A 307 1.45 12.67 16.09
CA VAL A 307 2.24 13.52 17.00
C VAL A 307 3.11 14.54 16.27
N TYR A 308 3.46 14.32 15.02
CA TYR A 308 4.28 15.22 14.21
C TYR A 308 3.44 16.19 13.36
N ASN A 309 2.13 15.94 13.19
CA ASN A 309 1.21 16.79 12.45
C ASN A 309 -0.20 16.79 13.11
N PRO A 310 -0.32 17.26 14.38
CA PRO A 310 -1.54 17.06 15.16
C PRO A 310 -2.71 17.93 14.74
N THR A 311 -2.49 19.00 14.00
CA THR A 311 -3.51 20.00 13.65
C THR A 311 -4.22 19.73 12.32
N GLN A 312 -3.63 18.93 11.47
CA GLN A 312 -4.20 18.56 10.19
C GLN A 312 -5.00 17.26 10.29
N PRO A 313 -6.15 17.15 9.62
CA PRO A 313 -6.83 15.87 9.52
C PRO A 313 -6.03 14.91 8.63
N GLY A 314 -6.05 13.61 8.95
CA GLY A 314 -5.36 12.62 8.14
C GLY A 314 -5.39 11.22 8.72
N LEU A 315 -4.45 10.38 8.31
CA LEU A 315 -4.43 8.97 8.63
C LEU A 315 -3.62 8.60 9.89
N GLY A 316 -3.03 9.59 10.57
CA GLY A 316 -2.35 9.43 11.86
C GLY A 316 -0.98 8.75 11.80
N VAL A 317 -0.39 8.53 10.62
CA VAL A 317 0.92 7.88 10.51
C VAL A 317 2.03 8.83 10.98
N PRO A 318 2.87 8.44 11.96
CA PRO A 318 3.84 9.36 12.57
C PRO A 318 5.09 9.54 11.69
N LEU A 319 4.94 10.15 10.50
CA LEU A 319 6.06 10.50 9.62
C LEU A 319 6.91 11.58 10.27
N GLU A 320 8.17 11.26 10.55
CA GLU A 320 9.11 12.10 11.27
C GLU A 320 9.99 12.92 10.34
N MET A 321 10.29 12.38 9.18
CA MET A 321 11.21 12.96 8.21
C MET A 321 10.71 12.74 6.79
N THR A 322 10.99 13.71 5.96
CA THR A 322 10.75 13.64 4.51
C THR A 322 12.07 13.86 3.77
N CYS A 323 12.40 12.95 2.87
CA CYS A 323 13.58 13.04 2.02
C CYS A 323 13.16 13.09 0.55
N LEU A 324 13.40 14.23 -0.08
CA LEU A 324 13.19 14.43 -1.51
C LEU A 324 14.53 14.37 -2.22
N LEU A 325 14.62 13.51 -3.21
CA LEU A 325 15.81 13.33 -4.04
C LEU A 325 15.46 13.77 -5.47
N TYR A 326 16.20 14.75 -5.97
CA TYR A 326 16.11 15.30 -7.34
C TYR A 326 17.20 14.72 -8.22
#